data_f996900acf1cdccf7bee12e20e0c90de
#
_entry.id   f996900acf1cdccf7bee12e20e0c90de
#
_cell.length_a   1.000
_cell.length_b   1.000
_cell.length_c   1.000
_cell.angle_alpha   90.00
_cell.angle_beta   90.00
_cell.angle_gamma   90.00
#
_symmetry.space_group_name_H-M   'P 1'
#
loop_
_entity.id
_entity.type
_entity.pdbx_description
1 polymer ?
#
loop_
_entity_poly.entity_id
_entity_poly.type
_entity_poly.pdbx_seq_one_letter_code
_entity_poly.pdbx_strand_id
1 'polypeptide(L)'
;MVIVYHEDLLRHEHWPDHPESPFRLKTLRKKFEQEGLWSDIVEPEMVSEETILKIHTPEYVDKLKAGGNIPLDPDTMLRDETYGFALMSASIAATAAKYALSGKPSIALSRPPGHHAGKGRAGGFCYLNNAAIAAASVGVRTAIVDLDVHHCNGTEEIFYDKSDVLVISLHEADFYWDSGYLEDQGEFAGEGYNVNIPIPAGSGNRTYEQALDEIVIPILRKFDPELTIVCLGIDAHYCDPNAHMLLNTQGYIELCRKLAGEAKGGRIMFLMEGGYHLRATAEVFAGVAGIFAGKEIKPEYGEDKGEQSNGKKELRRIKEFLARTHDLEPR
;
A
#
# COMPACT_ATOMS: atom_id res chain seq x y z
N MET A 1 -9.23 17.00 2.17
CA MET A 1 -8.92 15.55 2.08
C MET A 1 -10.19 14.79 2.38
N VAL A 2 -10.40 13.64 1.75
CA VAL A 2 -11.57 12.78 1.97
C VAL A 2 -11.10 11.47 2.61
N ILE A 3 -11.84 10.96 3.59
CA ILE A 3 -11.63 9.63 4.18
C ILE A 3 -12.75 8.73 3.71
N VAL A 4 -12.42 7.63 3.05
CA VAL A 4 -13.41 6.62 2.64
C VAL A 4 -13.36 5.46 3.62
N TYR A 5 -14.51 5.14 4.22
CA TYR A 5 -14.63 4.16 5.30
C TYR A 5 -16.03 3.58 5.36
N HIS A 6 -16.17 2.34 5.83
CA HIS A 6 -17.43 1.71 6.14
C HIS A 6 -17.35 0.89 7.44
N GLU A 7 -18.36 1.06 8.32
CA GLU A 7 -18.39 0.44 9.65
C GLU A 7 -18.43 -1.09 9.61
N ASP A 8 -19.05 -1.68 8.59
CA ASP A 8 -19.14 -3.14 8.45
C ASP A 8 -17.79 -3.85 8.39
N LEU A 9 -16.71 -3.15 8.02
CA LEU A 9 -15.36 -3.74 8.04
C LEU A 9 -14.91 -4.15 9.45
N LEU A 10 -15.52 -3.59 10.49
CA LEU A 10 -15.26 -4.00 11.87
C LEU A 10 -15.80 -5.40 12.20
N ARG A 11 -16.62 -5.98 11.34
CA ARG A 11 -17.19 -7.33 11.48
C ARG A 11 -16.33 -8.40 10.82
N HIS A 12 -15.38 -8.01 9.99
CA HIS A 12 -14.43 -8.96 9.39
C HIS A 12 -13.47 -9.47 10.47
N GLU A 13 -13.51 -10.76 10.76
CA GLU A 13 -12.68 -11.39 11.78
C GLU A 13 -12.05 -12.68 11.22
N HIS A 14 -10.80 -12.91 11.56
CA HIS A 14 -10.09 -14.16 11.30
C HIS A 14 -10.31 -15.12 12.48
N TRP A 15 -9.28 -15.45 13.22
CA TRP A 15 -9.33 -16.19 14.47
C TRP A 15 -8.83 -15.31 15.62
N PRO A 16 -9.04 -15.71 16.88
CA PRO A 16 -8.51 -14.95 18.02
C PRO A 16 -7.01 -14.68 17.88
N ASP A 17 -6.58 -13.46 18.22
CA ASP A 17 -5.19 -13.01 18.18
C ASP A 17 -4.57 -12.86 16.77
N HIS A 18 -5.38 -12.96 15.73
CA HIS A 18 -4.89 -12.69 14.37
C HIS A 18 -4.47 -11.21 14.24
N PRO A 19 -3.28 -10.93 13.66
CA PRO A 19 -2.76 -9.56 13.57
C PRO A 19 -3.67 -8.65 12.71
N GLU A 20 -4.21 -9.17 11.60
CA GLU A 20 -5.18 -8.47 10.77
C GLU A 20 -6.56 -8.51 11.47
N SER A 21 -6.81 -7.56 12.37
CA SER A 21 -7.97 -7.53 13.26
C SER A 21 -8.77 -6.21 13.17
N PRO A 22 -10.06 -6.21 13.57
CA PRO A 22 -10.88 -4.99 13.62
C PRO A 22 -10.29 -3.89 14.50
N PHE A 23 -9.41 -4.23 15.46
CA PHE A 23 -8.76 -3.27 16.33
C PHE A 23 -7.86 -2.29 15.57
N ARG A 24 -7.37 -2.65 14.39
CA ARG A 24 -6.61 -1.74 13.52
C ARG A 24 -7.44 -0.51 13.17
N LEU A 25 -8.66 -0.69 12.62
CA LEU A 25 -9.58 0.41 12.30
C LEU A 25 -10.16 1.10 13.54
N LYS A 26 -10.50 0.35 14.60
CA LYS A 26 -11.03 0.93 15.84
C LYS A 26 -10.02 1.90 16.50
N THR A 27 -8.74 1.50 16.54
CA THR A 27 -7.68 2.32 17.14
C THR A 27 -7.40 3.54 16.27
N LEU A 28 -7.36 3.36 14.95
CA LEU A 28 -7.17 4.44 13.98
C LEU A 28 -8.28 5.48 14.07
N ARG A 29 -9.56 5.05 14.05
CA ARG A 29 -10.71 5.94 14.20
C ARG A 29 -10.62 6.74 15.51
N LYS A 30 -10.35 6.07 16.63
CA LYS A 30 -10.19 6.73 17.94
C LYS A 30 -9.09 7.80 17.90
N LYS A 31 -7.95 7.53 17.26
CA LYS A 31 -6.87 8.51 17.11
C LYS A 31 -7.31 9.70 16.26
N PHE A 32 -8.01 9.46 15.15
CA PHE A 32 -8.53 10.53 14.30
C PHE A 32 -9.55 11.40 15.03
N GLU A 33 -10.46 10.81 15.82
CA GLU A 33 -11.42 11.55 16.65
C GLU A 33 -10.70 12.42 17.70
N GLN A 34 -9.69 11.87 18.38
CA GLN A 34 -8.87 12.59 19.35
C GLN A 34 -8.13 13.79 18.75
N GLU A 35 -7.66 13.63 17.51
CA GLU A 35 -6.97 14.68 16.77
C GLU A 35 -7.92 15.64 16.04
N GLY A 36 -9.24 15.42 16.08
CA GLY A 36 -10.22 16.23 15.33
C GLY A 36 -10.07 16.07 13.81
N LEU A 37 -9.62 14.91 13.35
CA LEU A 37 -9.40 14.57 11.94
C LEU A 37 -10.49 13.66 11.36
N TRP A 38 -11.41 13.17 12.21
CA TRP A 38 -12.53 12.33 11.79
C TRP A 38 -13.65 13.20 11.22
N SER A 39 -13.40 13.77 10.03
CA SER A 39 -14.32 14.60 9.27
C SER A 39 -14.25 14.24 7.80
N ASP A 40 -15.21 14.68 7.00
CA ASP A 40 -15.33 14.38 5.57
C ASP A 40 -15.28 12.86 5.28
N ILE A 41 -15.97 12.10 6.13
CA ILE A 41 -16.09 10.64 5.97
C ILE A 41 -17.11 10.36 4.88
N VAL A 42 -16.73 9.53 3.93
CA VAL A 42 -17.57 9.12 2.80
C VAL A 42 -17.72 7.61 2.80
N GLU A 43 -18.94 7.14 2.63
CA GLU A 43 -19.22 5.73 2.38
C GLU A 43 -18.81 5.35 0.94
N PRO A 44 -18.34 4.12 0.72
CA PRO A 44 -17.94 3.69 -0.61
C PRO A 44 -19.11 3.49 -1.56
N GLU A 45 -18.90 3.83 -2.82
CA GLU A 45 -19.72 3.33 -3.92
C GLU A 45 -19.27 1.92 -4.27
N MET A 46 -20.18 0.95 -4.27
CA MET A 46 -19.84 -0.43 -4.57
C MET A 46 -19.25 -0.57 -5.98
N VAL A 47 -18.06 -1.14 -6.05
CA VAL A 47 -17.40 -1.42 -7.32
C VAL A 47 -18.16 -2.52 -8.09
N SER A 48 -18.26 -2.36 -9.41
CA SER A 48 -18.94 -3.35 -10.25
C SER A 48 -18.12 -4.63 -10.40
N GLU A 49 -18.81 -5.76 -10.59
CA GLU A 49 -18.16 -7.04 -10.89
C GLU A 49 -17.31 -6.95 -12.18
N GLU A 50 -17.78 -6.20 -13.17
CA GLU A 50 -17.01 -5.95 -14.41
C GLU A 50 -15.62 -5.36 -14.10
N THR A 51 -15.53 -4.42 -13.15
CA THR A 51 -14.25 -3.84 -12.73
C THR A 51 -13.36 -4.86 -12.02
N ILE A 52 -13.95 -5.71 -11.17
CA ILE A 52 -13.22 -6.79 -10.48
C ILE A 52 -12.65 -7.78 -11.49
N LEU A 53 -13.43 -8.14 -12.49
CA LEU A 53 -13.05 -9.09 -13.55
C LEU A 53 -12.00 -8.53 -14.54
N LYS A 54 -11.70 -7.23 -14.51
CA LYS A 54 -10.51 -6.68 -15.18
C LYS A 54 -9.20 -7.07 -14.50
N ILE A 55 -9.27 -7.43 -13.23
CA ILE A 55 -8.12 -7.70 -12.35
C ILE A 55 -8.02 -9.19 -12.00
N HIS A 56 -9.13 -9.79 -11.62
CA HIS A 56 -9.19 -11.17 -11.15
C HIS A 56 -9.91 -12.08 -12.14
N THR A 57 -9.48 -13.35 -12.21
CA THR A 57 -10.13 -14.32 -13.09
C THR A 57 -11.55 -14.65 -12.61
N PRO A 58 -12.49 -14.95 -13.52
CA PRO A 58 -13.85 -15.34 -13.14
C PRO A 58 -13.90 -16.53 -12.18
N GLU A 59 -13.07 -17.54 -12.42
CA GLU A 59 -13.00 -18.78 -11.61
C GLU A 59 -12.57 -18.45 -10.17
N TYR A 60 -11.64 -17.50 -10.02
CA TYR A 60 -11.18 -17.06 -8.70
C TYR A 60 -12.26 -16.26 -7.95
N VAL A 61 -12.93 -15.34 -8.64
CA VAL A 61 -14.03 -14.56 -8.08
C VAL A 61 -15.19 -15.48 -7.66
N ASP A 62 -15.54 -16.46 -8.47
CA ASP A 62 -16.57 -17.45 -8.14
C ASP A 62 -16.17 -18.31 -6.92
N LYS A 63 -14.89 -18.69 -6.81
CA LYS A 63 -14.36 -19.39 -5.62
C LYS A 63 -14.53 -18.53 -4.37
N LEU A 64 -14.20 -17.22 -4.41
CA LEU A 64 -14.38 -16.32 -3.28
C LEU A 64 -15.86 -16.17 -2.89
N LYS A 65 -16.75 -16.05 -3.86
CA LYS A 65 -18.21 -15.96 -3.65
C LYS A 65 -18.80 -17.23 -3.06
N ALA A 66 -18.26 -18.39 -3.43
CA ALA A 66 -18.73 -19.68 -2.89
C ALA A 66 -18.47 -19.81 -1.39
N GLY A 67 -17.48 -19.09 -0.85
CA GLY A 67 -17.16 -19.13 0.56
C GLY A 67 -16.63 -20.50 1.03
N GLY A 68 -17.03 -20.87 2.22
CA GLY A 68 -16.65 -22.14 2.86
C GLY A 68 -15.44 -21.94 3.79
N ASN A 69 -15.27 -22.65 4.87
CA ASN A 69 -14.11 -22.51 5.76
C ASN A 69 -12.87 -23.20 5.17
N ILE A 70 -12.27 -22.56 4.18
CA ILE A 70 -11.16 -23.11 3.38
C ILE A 70 -9.90 -22.27 3.62
N PRO A 71 -8.76 -22.85 4.05
CA PRO A 71 -7.48 -22.16 4.06
C PRO A 71 -7.04 -21.92 2.61
N LEU A 72 -6.70 -20.66 2.29
CA LEU A 72 -6.15 -20.26 0.99
C LEU A 72 -4.63 -20.26 1.02
N ASP A 73 -4.07 -19.95 2.18
CA ASP A 73 -2.69 -20.13 2.60
C ASP A 73 -2.64 -20.36 4.14
N PRO A 74 -1.46 -20.48 4.78
CA PRO A 74 -1.37 -20.72 6.22
C PRO A 74 -2.06 -19.63 7.07
N ASP A 75 -2.14 -18.41 6.58
CA ASP A 75 -2.58 -17.23 7.32
C ASP A 75 -3.86 -16.58 6.74
N THR A 76 -4.40 -17.13 5.66
CA THR A 76 -5.56 -16.55 4.95
C THR A 76 -6.70 -17.56 4.83
N MET A 77 -7.77 -17.34 5.57
CA MET A 77 -8.97 -18.20 5.57
C MET A 77 -10.09 -17.59 4.74
N LEU A 78 -10.64 -18.35 3.80
CA LEU A 78 -11.89 -18.00 3.14
C LEU A 78 -13.07 -18.45 4.02
N ARG A 79 -13.97 -17.52 4.35
CA ARG A 79 -15.23 -17.78 5.04
C ARG A 79 -16.39 -17.33 4.16
N ASP A 80 -17.61 -17.67 4.52
CA ASP A 80 -18.80 -17.37 3.71
C ASP A 80 -19.00 -15.85 3.50
N GLU A 81 -18.68 -15.03 4.50
CA GLU A 81 -18.79 -13.57 4.43
C GLU A 81 -17.56 -12.86 3.88
N THR A 82 -16.44 -13.56 3.66
CA THR A 82 -15.14 -12.97 3.29
C THR A 82 -15.23 -12.15 1.99
N TYR A 83 -15.90 -12.68 0.97
CA TYR A 83 -16.06 -11.97 -0.29
C TYR A 83 -16.75 -10.62 -0.11
N GLY A 84 -17.77 -10.54 0.75
CA GLY A 84 -18.49 -9.30 1.04
C GLY A 84 -17.57 -8.22 1.64
N PHE A 85 -16.70 -8.60 2.58
CA PHE A 85 -15.73 -7.68 3.17
C PHE A 85 -14.62 -7.29 2.19
N ALA A 86 -14.11 -8.23 1.40
CA ALA A 86 -13.13 -7.95 0.36
C ALA A 86 -13.69 -7.00 -0.71
N LEU A 87 -14.94 -7.21 -1.14
CA LEU A 87 -15.65 -6.33 -2.07
C LEU A 87 -15.83 -4.91 -1.48
N MET A 88 -16.18 -4.81 -0.19
CA MET A 88 -16.30 -3.53 0.51
C MET A 88 -14.94 -2.82 0.57
N SER A 89 -13.86 -3.53 0.90
CA SER A 89 -12.50 -3.01 0.93
C SER A 89 -12.05 -2.47 -0.44
N ALA A 90 -12.27 -3.24 -1.50
CA ALA A 90 -12.00 -2.81 -2.87
C ALA A 90 -12.85 -1.59 -3.30
N SER A 91 -14.11 -1.54 -2.86
CA SER A 91 -15.03 -0.41 -3.11
C SER A 91 -14.57 0.88 -2.42
N ILE A 92 -14.03 0.77 -1.20
CA ILE A 92 -13.39 1.88 -0.48
C ILE A 92 -12.21 2.41 -1.29
N ALA A 93 -11.32 1.54 -1.76
CA ALA A 93 -10.16 1.92 -2.58
C ALA A 93 -10.58 2.58 -3.90
N ALA A 94 -11.53 1.99 -4.62
CA ALA A 94 -12.05 2.54 -5.88
C ALA A 94 -12.71 3.92 -5.69
N THR A 95 -13.47 4.10 -4.62
CA THR A 95 -14.10 5.39 -4.29
C THR A 95 -13.05 6.43 -3.94
N ALA A 96 -12.04 6.08 -3.14
CA ALA A 96 -10.92 6.96 -2.80
C ALA A 96 -10.14 7.40 -4.05
N ALA A 97 -9.91 6.49 -5.00
CA ALA A 97 -9.24 6.80 -6.27
C ALA A 97 -10.03 7.84 -7.10
N LYS A 98 -11.35 7.75 -7.17
CA LYS A 98 -12.21 8.75 -7.84
C LYS A 98 -12.07 10.13 -7.21
N TYR A 99 -12.07 10.22 -5.87
CA TYR A 99 -11.86 11.49 -5.16
C TYR A 99 -10.46 12.05 -5.42
N ALA A 100 -9.43 11.21 -5.30
CA ALA A 100 -8.06 11.61 -5.58
C ALA A 100 -7.90 12.12 -7.02
N LEU A 101 -8.44 11.42 -8.01
CA LEU A 101 -8.40 11.84 -9.42
C LEU A 101 -9.10 13.18 -9.65
N SER A 102 -10.12 13.52 -8.86
CA SER A 102 -10.78 14.84 -8.89
C SER A 102 -9.97 15.97 -8.23
N GLY A 103 -8.74 15.69 -7.78
CA GLY A 103 -7.87 16.64 -7.08
C GLY A 103 -8.17 16.79 -5.58
N LYS A 104 -8.91 15.84 -5.00
CA LYS A 104 -9.17 15.78 -3.56
C LYS A 104 -8.36 14.62 -2.95
N PRO A 105 -7.19 14.87 -2.36
CA PRO A 105 -6.41 13.83 -1.68
C PRO A 105 -7.29 12.98 -0.79
N SER A 106 -7.09 11.67 -0.78
CA SER A 106 -7.96 10.75 -0.07
C SER A 106 -7.20 9.69 0.74
N ILE A 107 -7.85 9.19 1.78
CA ILE A 107 -7.39 8.03 2.56
C ILE A 107 -8.46 6.95 2.44
N ALA A 108 -8.06 5.77 2.00
CA ALA A 108 -8.88 4.57 1.94
C ALA A 108 -8.58 3.71 3.18
N LEU A 109 -9.51 3.69 4.13
CA LEU A 109 -9.40 2.86 5.33
C LEU A 109 -9.97 1.47 5.03
N SER A 110 -9.25 0.75 4.17
CA SER A 110 -9.61 -0.57 3.66
C SER A 110 -9.16 -1.69 4.59
N ARG A 111 -9.98 -2.74 4.67
CA ARG A 111 -9.72 -3.98 5.39
C ARG A 111 -10.69 -5.06 4.89
N PRO A 112 -10.21 -6.28 4.48
CA PRO A 112 -8.84 -6.77 4.47
C PRO A 112 -7.91 -6.02 3.50
N PRO A 113 -6.56 -6.18 3.64
CA PRO A 113 -5.59 -5.64 2.70
C PRO A 113 -5.67 -6.30 1.33
N GLY A 114 -4.88 -5.84 0.35
CA GLY A 114 -5.05 -6.28 -1.03
C GLY A 114 -3.80 -6.63 -1.81
N HIS A 115 -2.64 -6.11 -1.49
CA HIS A 115 -1.47 -6.08 -2.35
C HIS A 115 -0.85 -7.46 -2.68
N HIS A 116 -1.14 -8.51 -1.88
CA HIS A 116 -0.71 -9.88 -2.17
C HIS A 116 -1.69 -10.67 -3.06
N ALA A 117 -2.93 -10.19 -3.23
CA ALA A 117 -3.90 -10.87 -4.07
C ALA A 117 -3.52 -10.76 -5.56
N GLY A 118 -3.19 -11.87 -6.19
CA GLY A 118 -2.89 -11.98 -7.62
C GLY A 118 -4.14 -12.16 -8.47
N LYS A 119 -3.97 -12.37 -9.78
CA LYS A 119 -5.09 -12.55 -10.74
C LYS A 119 -6.03 -13.71 -10.34
N GLY A 120 -5.48 -14.80 -9.82
CA GLY A 120 -6.21 -16.03 -9.48
C GLY A 120 -5.92 -16.58 -8.09
N ARG A 121 -5.31 -15.82 -7.19
CA ARG A 121 -4.90 -16.29 -5.88
C ARG A 121 -5.06 -15.24 -4.78
N ALA A 122 -5.39 -15.71 -3.59
CA ALA A 122 -5.30 -14.97 -2.34
C ALA A 122 -3.98 -15.30 -1.62
N GLY A 123 -3.63 -14.54 -0.62
CA GLY A 123 -2.51 -14.81 0.27
C GLY A 123 -2.16 -13.60 1.13
N GLY A 124 -1.44 -13.80 2.22
CA GLY A 124 -1.02 -12.71 3.10
C GLY A 124 -2.17 -11.83 3.56
N PHE A 125 -3.28 -12.43 3.98
CA PHE A 125 -4.53 -11.77 4.40
C PHE A 125 -5.32 -11.07 3.28
N CYS A 126 -4.82 -11.08 2.03
CA CYS A 126 -5.39 -10.38 0.88
C CYS A 126 -6.28 -11.32 0.04
N TYR A 127 -7.46 -10.84 -0.34
CA TYR A 127 -8.44 -11.59 -1.16
C TYR A 127 -8.68 -10.95 -2.52
N LEU A 128 -8.95 -9.64 -2.56
CA LEU A 128 -9.02 -8.85 -3.79
C LEU A 128 -7.91 -7.79 -3.75
N ASN A 129 -7.31 -7.51 -4.89
CA ASN A 129 -6.26 -6.49 -4.96
C ASN A 129 -6.88 -5.10 -5.01
N ASN A 130 -6.94 -4.46 -3.84
CA ASN A 130 -7.59 -3.17 -3.65
C ASN A 130 -6.96 -2.07 -4.52
N ALA A 131 -5.62 -2.02 -4.59
CA ALA A 131 -4.89 -1.04 -5.39
C ALA A 131 -5.12 -1.24 -6.89
N ALA A 132 -5.09 -2.48 -7.35
CA ALA A 132 -5.32 -2.80 -8.76
C ALA A 132 -6.76 -2.49 -9.19
N ILE A 133 -7.74 -2.84 -8.35
CA ILE A 133 -9.17 -2.52 -8.60
C ILE A 133 -9.37 -1.00 -8.60
N ALA A 134 -8.73 -0.26 -7.70
CA ALA A 134 -8.78 1.19 -7.67
C ALA A 134 -8.22 1.80 -8.97
N ALA A 135 -7.05 1.36 -9.44
CA ALA A 135 -6.46 1.79 -10.71
C ALA A 135 -7.39 1.46 -11.91
N ALA A 136 -7.91 0.23 -11.96
CA ALA A 136 -8.84 -0.19 -13.03
C ALA A 136 -10.17 0.58 -13.03
N SER A 137 -10.64 1.03 -11.85
CA SER A 137 -11.90 1.78 -11.71
C SER A 137 -11.84 3.17 -12.32
N VAL A 138 -10.66 3.78 -12.37
CA VAL A 138 -10.45 5.12 -12.95
C VAL A 138 -9.88 5.08 -14.37
N GLY A 139 -9.14 4.03 -14.73
CA GLY A 139 -8.67 3.78 -16.09
C GLY A 139 -7.74 4.87 -16.66
N VAL A 140 -6.93 5.49 -15.81
CA VAL A 140 -5.94 6.52 -16.19
C VAL A 140 -4.53 6.02 -15.88
N ARG A 141 -3.52 6.68 -16.41
CA ARG A 141 -2.12 6.36 -16.11
C ARG A 141 -1.84 6.52 -14.62
N THR A 142 -1.59 5.39 -13.95
CA THR A 142 -1.54 5.31 -12.48
C THR A 142 -0.18 4.83 -12.00
N ALA A 143 0.40 5.49 -11.01
CA ALA A 143 1.53 4.95 -10.25
C ALA A 143 1.03 4.36 -8.92
N ILE A 144 1.45 3.13 -8.61
CA ILE A 144 1.26 2.47 -7.33
C ILE A 144 2.63 2.43 -6.65
N VAL A 145 2.75 3.13 -5.53
CA VAL A 145 3.96 3.12 -4.68
C VAL A 145 3.62 2.38 -3.40
N ASP A 146 4.19 1.19 -3.25
CA ASP A 146 3.93 0.34 -2.10
C ASP A 146 5.03 0.51 -1.05
N LEU A 147 4.63 0.94 0.14
CA LEU A 147 5.48 1.17 1.32
C LEU A 147 5.26 0.09 2.41
N ASP A 148 4.43 -0.92 2.13
CA ASP A 148 4.34 -2.12 2.97
C ASP A 148 5.70 -2.82 3.01
N VAL A 149 6.03 -3.42 4.15
CA VAL A 149 7.33 -4.10 4.31
C VAL A 149 7.45 -5.35 3.46
N HIS A 150 6.31 -5.94 3.08
CA HIS A 150 6.24 -7.12 2.23
C HIS A 150 6.19 -6.71 0.76
N HIS A 151 6.85 -7.49 -0.09
CA HIS A 151 6.74 -7.30 -1.53
C HIS A 151 5.28 -7.41 -2.00
N CYS A 152 4.82 -6.45 -2.82
CA CYS A 152 3.45 -6.44 -3.36
C CYS A 152 3.29 -7.41 -4.55
N ASN A 153 3.61 -8.69 -4.33
CA ASN A 153 3.69 -9.72 -5.35
C ASN A 153 2.40 -9.95 -6.15
N GLY A 154 1.25 -9.66 -5.57
CA GLY A 154 -0.04 -9.72 -6.28
C GLY A 154 -0.21 -8.54 -7.25
N THR A 155 0.14 -7.34 -6.83
CA THR A 155 0.09 -6.13 -7.66
C THR A 155 1.09 -6.22 -8.81
N GLU A 156 2.32 -6.69 -8.53
CA GLU A 156 3.31 -6.98 -9.55
C GLU A 156 2.76 -7.95 -10.60
N GLU A 157 2.25 -9.14 -10.20
CA GLU A 157 1.68 -10.14 -11.11
C GLU A 157 0.60 -9.56 -12.03
N ILE A 158 -0.26 -8.69 -11.48
CA ILE A 158 -1.39 -8.11 -12.21
C ILE A 158 -0.91 -7.18 -13.33
N PHE A 159 0.10 -6.36 -13.05
CA PHE A 159 0.55 -5.31 -13.96
C PHE A 159 1.87 -5.61 -14.69
N TYR A 160 2.39 -6.83 -14.57
CA TYR A 160 3.72 -7.19 -15.06
C TYR A 160 3.94 -6.97 -16.55
N ASP A 161 2.85 -7.07 -17.34
CA ASP A 161 2.83 -6.86 -18.81
C ASP A 161 2.18 -5.53 -19.24
N LYS A 162 1.96 -4.59 -18.30
CA LYS A 162 1.25 -3.32 -18.53
C LYS A 162 2.17 -2.11 -18.45
N SER A 163 1.97 -1.13 -19.34
CA SER A 163 2.71 0.13 -19.37
C SER A 163 1.91 1.35 -18.89
N ASP A 164 0.62 1.19 -18.65
CA ASP A 164 -0.27 2.24 -18.16
C ASP A 164 -0.33 2.31 -16.63
N VAL A 165 0.25 1.31 -15.95
CA VAL A 165 0.42 1.29 -14.50
C VAL A 165 1.88 1.05 -14.16
N LEU A 166 2.47 1.97 -13.39
CA LEU A 166 3.80 1.82 -12.81
C LEU A 166 3.66 1.26 -11.40
N VAL A 167 4.30 0.14 -11.11
CA VAL A 167 4.35 -0.45 -9.76
C VAL A 167 5.75 -0.27 -9.18
N ILE A 168 5.85 0.35 -8.01
CA ILE A 168 7.11 0.52 -7.27
C ILE A 168 6.91 -0.08 -5.88
N SER A 169 7.70 -1.08 -5.50
CA SER A 169 7.65 -1.72 -4.18
C SER A 169 8.93 -1.48 -3.40
N LEU A 170 8.82 -0.86 -2.23
CA LEU A 170 9.91 -0.73 -1.25
C LEU A 170 9.67 -1.75 -0.14
N HIS A 171 10.39 -2.84 -0.12
CA HIS A 171 10.14 -3.96 0.78
C HIS A 171 11.41 -4.49 1.43
N GLU A 172 11.26 -5.25 2.52
CA GLU A 172 12.39 -5.94 3.16
C GLU A 172 12.91 -7.04 2.24
N ALA A 173 14.21 -7.03 1.97
CA ALA A 173 14.88 -8.00 1.10
C ALA A 173 14.81 -9.40 1.70
N ASP A 174 14.61 -10.41 0.83
CA ASP A 174 14.60 -11.84 1.19
C ASP A 174 13.60 -12.19 2.31
N PHE A 175 12.47 -11.50 2.36
CA PHE A 175 11.50 -11.61 3.45
C PHE A 175 10.12 -12.11 2.97
N TYR A 176 9.60 -13.15 3.60
CA TYR A 176 8.27 -13.75 3.52
C TYR A 176 7.96 -14.46 2.19
N TRP A 177 8.14 -13.83 1.03
CA TRP A 177 7.91 -14.41 -0.30
C TRP A 177 9.22 -14.56 -1.07
N ASP A 178 9.34 -15.63 -1.85
CA ASP A 178 10.42 -15.81 -2.82
C ASP A 178 10.10 -14.98 -4.08
N SER A 179 10.14 -13.66 -3.96
CA SER A 179 9.74 -12.69 -4.99
C SER A 179 10.27 -11.27 -4.67
N GLY A 180 10.08 -10.32 -5.57
CA GLY A 180 10.52 -8.94 -5.37
C GLY A 180 12.00 -8.73 -5.67
N TYR A 181 12.54 -9.55 -6.58
CA TYR A 181 13.91 -9.40 -7.01
C TYR A 181 14.11 -8.12 -7.83
N LEU A 182 15.26 -7.51 -7.69
CA LEU A 182 15.62 -6.29 -8.43
C LEU A 182 15.55 -6.48 -9.95
N GLU A 183 15.76 -7.71 -10.41
CA GLU A 183 15.74 -8.11 -11.81
C GLU A 183 14.32 -8.18 -12.40
N ASP A 184 13.28 -8.27 -11.56
CA ASP A 184 11.87 -8.36 -11.99
C ASP A 184 11.37 -6.97 -12.38
N GLN A 185 11.58 -6.57 -13.64
CA GLN A 185 11.27 -5.23 -14.15
C GLN A 185 10.05 -5.17 -15.08
N GLY A 186 9.23 -6.22 -15.09
CA GLY A 186 8.12 -6.35 -16.04
C GLY A 186 8.52 -7.06 -17.32
N GLU A 187 7.54 -7.33 -18.18
CA GLU A 187 7.75 -8.01 -19.47
C GLU A 187 6.90 -7.39 -20.59
N PHE A 188 7.26 -7.63 -21.82
CA PHE A 188 6.55 -7.11 -23.01
C PHE A 188 6.35 -5.58 -22.95
N ALA A 189 5.09 -5.12 -22.97
CA ALA A 189 4.77 -3.69 -22.85
C ALA A 189 5.05 -3.14 -21.44
N GLY A 190 5.11 -4.01 -20.43
CA GLY A 190 5.37 -3.66 -19.03
C GLY A 190 6.85 -3.59 -18.66
N GLU A 191 7.78 -3.86 -19.59
CA GLU A 191 9.21 -3.77 -19.29
C GLU A 191 9.60 -2.35 -18.83
N GLY A 192 10.19 -2.25 -17.63
CA GLY A 192 10.52 -0.98 -16.96
C GLY A 192 9.37 -0.34 -16.19
N TYR A 193 8.17 -0.94 -16.14
CA TYR A 193 7.04 -0.43 -15.36
C TYR A 193 6.80 -1.20 -14.06
N ASN A 194 7.65 -2.18 -13.75
CA ASN A 194 7.75 -2.83 -12.45
C ASN A 194 9.12 -2.51 -11.84
N VAL A 195 9.14 -1.98 -10.60
CA VAL A 195 10.35 -1.50 -9.93
C VAL A 195 10.40 -2.05 -8.51
N ASN A 196 11.29 -3.00 -8.28
CA ASN A 196 11.54 -3.58 -6.97
C ASN A 196 12.75 -2.90 -6.31
N ILE A 197 12.58 -2.49 -5.06
CA ILE A 197 13.59 -1.87 -4.21
C ILE A 197 13.73 -2.71 -2.94
N PRO A 198 14.43 -3.85 -3.00
CA PRO A 198 14.65 -4.71 -1.85
C PRO A 198 15.60 -4.04 -0.87
N ILE A 199 15.09 -3.67 0.30
CA ILE A 199 15.80 -2.92 1.34
C ILE A 199 16.27 -3.91 2.43
N PRO A 200 17.55 -3.88 2.84
CA PRO A 200 18.05 -4.80 3.84
C PRO A 200 17.41 -4.57 5.22
N ALA A 201 17.15 -5.65 5.95
CA ALA A 201 16.69 -5.62 7.34
C ALA A 201 17.54 -4.67 8.20
N GLY A 202 16.93 -3.99 9.17
CA GLY A 202 17.58 -2.99 10.02
C GLY A 202 17.75 -1.62 9.36
N SER A 203 17.15 -1.41 8.19
CA SER A 203 17.07 -0.08 7.58
C SER A 203 15.98 0.77 8.22
N GLY A 204 16.23 2.06 8.34
CA GLY A 204 15.33 3.02 8.97
C GLY A 204 15.02 4.22 8.06
N ASN A 205 14.63 5.33 8.68
CA ASN A 205 14.15 6.53 7.99
C ASN A 205 15.09 7.00 6.88
N ARG A 206 16.40 7.04 7.16
CA ARG A 206 17.39 7.58 6.22
C ARG A 206 17.51 6.76 4.94
N THR A 207 17.48 5.43 5.06
CA THR A 207 17.51 4.54 3.89
C THR A 207 16.26 4.71 3.04
N TYR A 208 15.07 4.74 3.65
CA TYR A 208 13.82 4.94 2.93
C TYR A 208 13.72 6.34 2.29
N GLU A 209 14.14 7.38 2.99
CA GLU A 209 14.19 8.74 2.42
C GLU A 209 15.13 8.80 1.21
N GLN A 210 16.31 8.16 1.32
CA GLN A 210 17.25 8.11 0.21
C GLN A 210 16.69 7.31 -0.99
N ALA A 211 16.03 6.17 -0.75
CA ALA A 211 15.35 5.41 -1.80
C ALA A 211 14.29 6.25 -2.50
N LEU A 212 13.50 6.98 -1.72
CA LEU A 212 12.46 7.86 -2.26
C LEU A 212 13.07 8.98 -3.12
N ASP A 213 14.06 9.71 -2.59
CA ASP A 213 14.64 10.89 -3.25
C ASP A 213 15.48 10.54 -4.49
N GLU A 214 16.20 9.41 -4.44
CA GLU A 214 17.16 9.08 -5.49
C GLU A 214 16.65 8.08 -6.53
N ILE A 215 15.55 7.35 -6.24
CA ILE A 215 15.00 6.31 -7.11
C ILE A 215 13.54 6.58 -7.41
N VAL A 216 12.67 6.57 -6.40
CA VAL A 216 11.21 6.61 -6.59
C VAL A 216 10.75 7.91 -7.25
N ILE A 217 11.11 9.06 -6.69
CA ILE A 217 10.69 10.38 -7.20
C ILE A 217 11.17 10.63 -8.63
N PRO A 218 12.44 10.37 -9.00
CA PRO A 218 12.89 10.48 -10.39
C PRO A 218 12.08 9.60 -11.37
N ILE A 219 11.78 8.35 -10.99
CA ILE A 219 10.98 7.44 -11.81
C ILE A 219 9.54 7.94 -11.92
N LEU A 220 8.92 8.37 -10.82
CA LEU A 220 7.57 8.96 -10.82
C LEU A 220 7.48 10.18 -11.74
N ARG A 221 8.43 11.09 -11.66
CA ARG A 221 8.48 12.29 -12.52
C ARG A 221 8.59 11.95 -14.00
N LYS A 222 9.37 10.92 -14.34
CA LYS A 222 9.51 10.44 -15.73
C LYS A 222 8.23 9.75 -16.21
N PHE A 223 7.61 8.93 -15.38
CA PHE A 223 6.35 8.25 -15.69
C PHE A 223 5.18 9.22 -15.82
N ASP A 224 5.17 10.28 -15.03
CA ASP A 224 4.17 11.36 -15.09
C ASP A 224 2.73 10.86 -14.86
N PRO A 225 2.40 10.23 -13.72
CA PRO A 225 1.09 9.65 -13.47
C PRO A 225 0.00 10.71 -13.37
N GLU A 226 -1.21 10.32 -13.79
CA GLU A 226 -2.43 11.11 -13.56
C GLU A 226 -2.99 10.87 -12.15
N LEU A 227 -2.72 9.71 -11.57
CA LEU A 227 -3.07 9.34 -10.20
C LEU A 227 -1.88 8.64 -9.54
N THR A 228 -1.59 8.97 -8.28
CA THR A 228 -0.66 8.21 -7.43
C THR A 228 -1.44 7.50 -6.33
N ILE A 229 -1.31 6.19 -6.26
CA ILE A 229 -1.80 5.33 -5.18
C ILE A 229 -0.62 4.96 -4.29
N VAL A 230 -0.66 5.32 -3.02
CA VAL A 230 0.32 4.88 -2.03
C VAL A 230 -0.29 3.76 -1.22
N CYS A 231 0.15 2.53 -1.44
CA CYS A 231 -0.14 1.40 -0.56
C CYS A 231 0.65 1.63 0.72
N LEU A 232 -0.07 1.95 1.79
CA LEU A 232 0.50 2.41 3.04
C LEU A 232 0.38 1.30 4.10
N GLY A 233 1.28 0.31 3.99
CA GLY A 233 1.59 -0.62 5.08
C GLY A 233 2.49 0.06 6.10
N ILE A 234 2.23 -0.19 7.40
CA ILE A 234 3.00 0.41 8.50
C ILE A 234 3.85 -0.64 9.22
N ASP A 235 4.03 -1.77 8.61
CA ASP A 235 4.75 -2.90 9.17
C ASP A 235 6.29 -2.82 9.03
N ALA A 236 6.83 -1.87 8.26
CA ALA A 236 8.24 -1.50 8.36
C ALA A 236 8.54 -0.59 9.57
N HIS A 237 7.54 -0.30 10.43
CA HIS A 237 7.73 0.48 11.65
C HIS A 237 8.46 -0.33 12.73
N TYR A 238 9.46 0.27 13.43
CA TYR A 238 10.29 -0.42 14.44
C TYR A 238 9.50 -1.09 15.58
N CYS A 239 8.23 -0.73 15.77
CA CYS A 239 7.34 -1.35 16.76
C CYS A 239 6.54 -2.53 16.17
N ASP A 240 6.56 -2.74 14.87
CA ASP A 240 5.76 -3.81 14.26
C ASP A 240 6.41 -5.17 14.54
N PRO A 241 5.61 -6.18 14.96
CA PRO A 241 6.14 -7.49 15.29
C PRO A 241 6.47 -8.36 14.07
N ASN A 242 6.04 -7.95 12.87
CA ASN A 242 6.08 -8.79 11.68
C ASN A 242 7.23 -8.47 10.71
N ALA A 243 8.17 -7.59 11.11
CA ALA A 243 9.29 -7.24 10.24
C ALA A 243 10.54 -6.80 11.05
N HIS A 244 11.63 -6.51 10.34
CA HIS A 244 12.91 -6.18 10.96
C HIS A 244 13.39 -4.77 10.59
N MET A 245 12.48 -3.91 10.13
CA MET A 245 12.80 -2.55 9.72
C MET A 245 12.73 -1.57 10.90
N LEU A 246 13.28 -0.38 10.71
CA LEU A 246 13.44 0.60 11.79
C LEU A 246 12.86 1.97 11.45
N LEU A 247 11.85 2.03 10.56
CA LEU A 247 11.12 3.26 10.37
C LEU A 247 10.37 3.65 11.65
N ASN A 248 10.24 4.95 11.88
CA ASN A 248 9.38 5.48 12.93
C ASN A 248 8.19 6.26 12.33
N THR A 249 7.27 6.68 13.19
CA THR A 249 6.09 7.45 12.77
C THR A 249 6.47 8.70 11.96
N GLN A 250 7.51 9.45 12.38
CA GLN A 250 7.91 10.67 11.67
C GLN A 250 8.49 10.37 10.29
N GLY A 251 9.25 9.28 10.15
CA GLY A 251 9.79 8.82 8.86
C GLY A 251 8.68 8.54 7.86
N TYR A 252 7.67 7.76 8.26
CA TYR A 252 6.50 7.50 7.40
C TYR A 252 5.77 8.78 6.99
N ILE A 253 5.53 9.70 7.92
CA ILE A 253 4.85 10.98 7.62
C ILE A 253 5.66 11.77 6.60
N GLU A 254 7.00 11.79 6.72
CA GLU A 254 7.85 12.51 5.78
C GLU A 254 7.86 11.88 4.38
N LEU A 255 7.91 10.54 4.28
CA LEU A 255 7.77 9.84 3.00
C LEU A 255 6.44 10.19 2.32
N CYS A 256 5.34 10.12 3.08
CA CYS A 256 4.01 10.47 2.56
C CYS A 256 3.92 11.95 2.17
N ARG A 257 4.56 12.86 2.91
CA ARG A 257 4.62 14.30 2.59
C ARG A 257 5.35 14.54 1.26
N LYS A 258 6.49 13.89 1.05
CA LYS A 258 7.25 13.99 -0.20
C LYS A 258 6.43 13.47 -1.39
N LEU A 259 5.80 12.29 -1.26
CA LEU A 259 4.93 11.74 -2.30
C LEU A 259 3.73 12.65 -2.60
N ALA A 260 3.11 13.24 -1.57
CA ALA A 260 2.02 14.20 -1.75
C ALA A 260 2.48 15.47 -2.48
N GLY A 261 3.72 15.90 -2.26
CA GLY A 261 4.34 17.03 -2.96
C GLY A 261 4.59 16.78 -4.45
N GLU A 262 4.81 15.52 -4.84
CA GLU A 262 5.00 15.13 -6.25
C GLU A 262 3.67 14.91 -6.99
N ALA A 263 2.58 14.70 -6.27
CA ALA A 263 1.29 14.39 -6.87
C ALA A 263 0.66 15.62 -7.54
N LYS A 264 0.52 15.61 -8.86
CA LYS A 264 -0.04 16.70 -9.65
C LYS A 264 -1.47 17.04 -9.25
N GLY A 265 -1.71 18.28 -8.87
CA GLY A 265 -3.04 18.76 -8.51
C GLY A 265 -3.67 18.02 -7.33
N GLY A 266 -2.86 17.44 -6.44
CA GLY A 266 -3.32 16.70 -5.27
C GLY A 266 -3.94 15.34 -5.61
N ARG A 267 -3.65 14.78 -6.77
CA ARG A 267 -4.19 13.48 -7.22
C ARG A 267 -3.44 12.32 -6.59
N ILE A 268 -3.61 12.17 -5.29
CA ILE A 268 -2.98 11.13 -4.48
C ILE A 268 -3.99 10.49 -3.54
N MET A 269 -3.92 9.18 -3.39
CA MET A 269 -4.62 8.45 -2.34
C MET A 269 -3.64 7.60 -1.52
N PHE A 270 -3.96 7.45 -0.24
CA PHE A 270 -3.27 6.55 0.68
C PHE A 270 -4.20 5.40 1.00
N LEU A 271 -3.77 4.20 0.63
CA LEU A 271 -4.53 2.96 0.77
C LEU A 271 -3.95 2.15 1.93
N MET A 272 -4.77 1.81 2.90
CA MET A 272 -4.36 1.00 4.05
C MET A 272 -4.05 -0.44 3.61
N GLU A 273 -2.85 -0.90 3.90
CA GLU A 273 -2.40 -2.28 3.74
C GLU A 273 -2.00 -2.86 5.11
N GLY A 274 -0.80 -3.43 5.28
CA GLY A 274 -0.31 -3.98 6.53
C GLY A 274 -0.05 -2.96 7.64
N GLY A 275 0.59 -3.41 8.70
CA GLY A 275 0.85 -2.63 9.92
C GLY A 275 -0.02 -3.09 11.09
N TYR A 276 0.64 -3.75 12.05
CA TYR A 276 -0.02 -4.55 13.08
C TYR A 276 0.26 -4.03 14.49
N HIS A 277 1.18 -3.09 14.63
CA HIS A 277 1.29 -2.32 15.87
C HIS A 277 0.22 -1.20 15.89
N LEU A 278 -0.91 -1.47 16.53
CA LEU A 278 -2.16 -0.68 16.45
C LEU A 278 -1.97 0.83 16.64
N ARG A 279 -1.17 1.25 17.62
CA ARG A 279 -0.98 2.68 17.93
C ARG A 279 -0.08 3.37 16.92
N ALA A 280 1.05 2.75 16.53
CA ALA A 280 1.94 3.33 15.53
C ALA A 280 1.23 3.48 14.19
N THR A 281 0.47 2.46 13.75
CA THR A 281 -0.37 2.53 12.56
C THR A 281 -1.35 3.72 12.64
N ALA A 282 -2.06 3.86 13.75
CA ALA A 282 -3.01 4.96 13.92
C ALA A 282 -2.33 6.34 13.93
N GLU A 283 -1.13 6.47 14.49
CA GLU A 283 -0.36 7.71 14.48
C GLU A 283 0.12 8.10 13.09
N VAL A 284 0.65 7.15 12.32
CA VAL A 284 1.09 7.41 10.94
C VAL A 284 -0.08 7.91 10.10
N PHE A 285 -1.22 7.21 10.11
CA PHE A 285 -2.40 7.64 9.36
C PHE A 285 -2.94 9.01 9.83
N ALA A 286 -2.92 9.29 11.14
CA ALA A 286 -3.28 10.61 11.65
C ALA A 286 -2.28 11.70 11.18
N GLY A 287 -0.99 11.39 11.15
CA GLY A 287 0.04 12.28 10.61
C GLY A 287 -0.14 12.57 9.13
N VAL A 288 -0.45 11.54 8.32
CA VAL A 288 -0.76 11.70 6.90
C VAL A 288 -2.01 12.57 6.69
N ALA A 289 -3.06 12.32 7.47
CA ALA A 289 -4.26 13.19 7.46
C ALA A 289 -3.91 14.63 7.87
N GLY A 290 -3.03 14.80 8.83
CA GLY A 290 -2.53 16.09 9.31
C GLY A 290 -1.84 16.90 8.23
N ILE A 291 -1.12 16.27 7.29
CA ILE A 291 -0.48 16.95 6.14
C ILE A 291 -1.50 17.81 5.38
N PHE A 292 -2.68 17.25 5.12
CA PHE A 292 -3.73 17.89 4.34
C PHE A 292 -4.64 18.80 5.17
N ALA A 293 -4.69 18.58 6.49
CA ALA A 293 -5.42 19.41 7.42
C ALA A 293 -4.60 20.62 7.92
N GLY A 294 -3.32 20.73 7.53
CA GLY A 294 -2.40 21.74 8.05
C GLY A 294 -2.15 21.60 9.55
N LYS A 295 -2.21 20.36 10.06
CA LYS A 295 -2.06 20.02 11.47
C LYS A 295 -0.84 19.13 11.69
N GLU A 296 0.05 19.55 12.58
CA GLU A 296 1.17 18.73 13.01
C GLU A 296 0.69 17.74 14.09
N ILE A 297 0.93 16.44 13.85
CA ILE A 297 0.65 15.38 14.80
C ILE A 297 1.96 15.02 15.49
N LYS A 298 2.00 15.22 16.81
CA LYS A 298 3.17 14.85 17.61
C LYS A 298 3.16 13.33 17.88
N PRO A 299 4.13 12.57 17.34
CA PRO A 299 4.15 11.14 17.51
C PRO A 299 4.64 10.71 18.91
N GLU A 300 4.03 9.67 19.46
CA GLU A 300 4.55 8.94 20.62
C GLU A 300 5.65 7.96 20.20
N TYR A 301 5.56 7.41 18.98
CA TYR A 301 6.48 6.43 18.39
C TYR A 301 7.43 7.07 17.36
N GLY A 302 7.91 8.28 17.67
CA GLY A 302 8.83 9.04 16.80
C GLY A 302 10.31 8.84 17.11
N GLU A 303 10.68 7.92 18.03
CA GLU A 303 12.08 7.67 18.38
C GLU A 303 12.85 7.13 17.17
N ASP A 304 13.99 7.74 16.85
CA ASP A 304 14.91 7.23 15.84
C ASP A 304 15.79 6.12 16.44
N LYS A 305 15.59 4.89 15.99
CA LYS A 305 16.39 3.73 16.39
C LYS A 305 17.74 3.63 15.67
N GLY A 306 17.96 4.53 14.71
CA GLY A 306 19.15 4.55 13.87
C GLY A 306 19.16 3.45 12.81
N GLU A 307 20.11 3.55 11.89
CA GLU A 307 20.32 2.53 10.85
C GLU A 307 21.19 1.40 11.40
N GLN A 308 20.74 0.17 11.26
CA GLN A 308 21.49 -1.04 11.64
C GLN A 308 21.95 -1.85 10.42
N SER A 309 21.70 -1.35 9.22
CA SER A 309 22.02 -1.99 7.95
C SER A 309 23.03 -1.21 7.12
N ASN A 310 23.52 -1.82 6.04
CA ASN A 310 24.27 -1.15 4.98
C ASN A 310 23.36 -0.59 3.87
N GLY A 311 22.16 -0.12 4.23
CA GLY A 311 21.13 0.35 3.29
C GLY A 311 21.68 1.31 2.23
N LYS A 312 22.52 2.26 2.60
CA LYS A 312 23.14 3.20 1.67
C LYS A 312 23.97 2.51 0.56
N LYS A 313 24.71 1.45 0.89
CA LYS A 313 25.50 0.69 -0.09
C LYS A 313 24.58 -0.08 -1.03
N GLU A 314 23.55 -0.69 -0.49
CA GLU A 314 22.59 -1.45 -1.26
C GLU A 314 21.77 -0.55 -2.19
N LEU A 315 21.27 0.58 -1.71
CA LEU A 315 20.57 1.56 -2.56
C LEU A 315 21.42 2.05 -3.73
N ARG A 316 22.75 2.21 -3.54
CA ARG A 316 23.63 2.55 -4.65
C ARG A 316 23.64 1.45 -5.72
N ARG A 317 23.73 0.17 -5.31
CA ARG A 317 23.66 -0.99 -6.22
C ARG A 317 22.33 -1.04 -6.96
N ILE A 318 21.24 -0.87 -6.25
CA ILE A 318 19.88 -0.83 -6.81
C ILE A 318 19.75 0.31 -7.83
N LYS A 319 20.19 1.50 -7.47
CA LYS A 319 20.16 2.67 -8.35
C LYS A 319 20.99 2.47 -9.62
N GLU A 320 22.23 1.95 -9.50
CA GLU A 320 23.10 1.64 -10.64
C GLU A 320 22.45 0.59 -11.58
N PHE A 321 21.73 -0.36 -11.03
CA PHE A 321 20.99 -1.36 -11.80
C PHE A 321 19.83 -0.73 -12.54
N LEU A 322 18.95 -0.01 -11.84
CA LEU A 322 17.76 0.63 -12.37
C LEU A 322 18.08 1.78 -13.35
N ALA A 323 19.25 2.40 -13.23
CA ALA A 323 19.71 3.45 -14.16
C ALA A 323 19.79 2.97 -15.62
N ARG A 324 19.93 1.67 -15.86
CA ARG A 324 19.94 1.08 -17.20
C ARG A 324 18.59 1.18 -17.90
N THR A 325 17.52 1.16 -17.14
CA THR A 325 16.13 1.21 -17.64
C THR A 325 15.48 2.59 -17.44
N HIS A 326 15.88 3.31 -16.38
CA HIS A 326 15.17 4.52 -15.92
C HIS A 326 15.96 5.83 -16.06
N ASP A 327 17.15 5.86 -16.67
CA ASP A 327 17.99 7.07 -16.81
C ASP A 327 18.20 7.82 -15.48
N LEU A 328 18.44 7.11 -14.41
CA LEU A 328 18.76 7.70 -13.11
C LEU A 328 20.17 8.29 -13.15
N GLU A 329 20.33 9.58 -12.83
CA GLU A 329 21.66 10.20 -12.81
C GLU A 329 22.59 9.52 -11.79
N PRO A 330 23.79 9.11 -12.20
CA PRO A 330 24.80 8.67 -11.26
C PRO A 330 25.28 9.86 -10.41
N ARG A 331 25.30 9.72 -9.09
CA ARG A 331 25.92 10.69 -8.18
C ARG A 331 27.30 10.23 -7.76
#